data_0c9b4261ab00959dfa162d93097d3330
#
_entry.id   0c9b4261ab00959dfa162d93097d3330
#
_cell.length_a   1.000
_cell.length_b   1.000
_cell.length_c   1.000
_cell.angle_alpha   90.00
_cell.angle_beta   90.00
_cell.angle_gamma   90.00
#
_symmetry.space_group_name_H-M   'P 1'
#
loop_
_entity.id
_entity.type
_entity.pdbx_description
1 polymer ?
#
loop_
_entity_poly.entity_id
_entity_poly.type
_entity_poly.pdbx_seq_one_letter_code
_entity_poly.pdbx_strand_id
1 'polypeptide(L)'
;MPKSEITIKIVETLLSVNENDWDACAASEAIDGKRPVDPFTTYRFLRTLEDSGSVGKSSGWYPYYILAFRENKLLGCAPMYIKTHSQGEYIFDHAWANAYERARGKYYPKIQVAVPFTPVPGKRLLAKKENQEQAFPILMEGIKNFASKNNLSSAHITFCSFDEFKKGESLGFLKRTNSQFHWKNDNYKNFQDFLNALSSRKRKNIKKEREKARNFGGKIVRYSGNEITGKHWDAFWDFYQDTGRRKWGQPYLTRSFFDIAGKNMSNELLLVLAEIDGNPIAGALNFIGMDALYGRYWGCTENYSNLHFEICYYQAIEYAIENRLSRVEAGAQGDHKLARGYLPSHTYSLHWINDSGFSKAVAQYLDEERRAVGREMEILSDYGPFKDLNLEERK
;
A
#
# COMPACT_ATOMS: atom_id res chain seq x y z
N MET A 1 22.66 33.40 14.83
CA MET A 1 23.29 32.19 14.30
C MET A 1 23.00 32.15 12.79
N PRO A 2 23.96 31.92 11.89
CA PRO A 2 23.66 31.74 10.50
C PRO A 2 22.67 30.58 10.37
N LYS A 3 21.57 30.76 9.61
CA LYS A 3 20.65 29.65 9.30
C LYS A 3 21.47 28.61 8.54
N SER A 4 21.60 27.41 9.11
CA SER A 4 22.26 26.31 8.41
C SER A 4 21.61 26.13 7.04
N GLU A 5 22.41 26.09 5.99
CA GLU A 5 21.95 25.99 4.61
C GLU A 5 21.22 24.67 4.38
N ILE A 6 20.02 24.77 3.81
CA ILE A 6 19.20 23.61 3.43
C ILE A 6 19.29 23.44 1.93
N THR A 7 19.69 22.27 1.47
CA THR A 7 19.82 21.91 0.06
C THR A 7 18.86 20.79 -0.30
N ILE A 8 18.20 20.91 -1.46
CA ILE A 8 17.41 19.83 -2.08
C ILE A 8 18.24 19.20 -3.18
N LYS A 9 18.36 17.88 -3.13
CA LYS A 9 18.93 17.06 -4.21
C LYS A 9 17.86 16.10 -4.74
N ILE A 10 17.92 15.82 -6.04
CA ILE A 10 17.10 14.79 -6.68
C ILE A 10 18.06 13.79 -7.32
N VAL A 11 17.80 12.50 -7.09
CA VAL A 11 18.60 11.41 -7.62
C VAL A 11 17.72 10.41 -8.33
N GLU A 12 18.24 9.81 -9.41
CA GLU A 12 17.47 8.90 -10.27
C GLU A 12 17.63 7.43 -9.86
N THR A 13 18.37 7.16 -8.81
CA THR A 13 18.56 5.81 -8.24
C THR A 13 18.97 5.91 -6.77
N LEU A 14 18.49 4.99 -5.97
CA LEU A 14 18.89 4.85 -4.56
C LEU A 14 20.35 4.40 -4.39
N LEU A 15 21.02 3.87 -5.43
CA LEU A 15 22.44 3.59 -5.37
C LEU A 15 23.29 4.82 -4.99
N SER A 16 22.78 6.02 -5.25
CA SER A 16 23.44 7.28 -4.91
C SER A 16 23.16 7.75 -3.48
N VAL A 17 22.41 6.96 -2.69
CA VAL A 17 21.99 7.30 -1.33
C VAL A 17 22.50 6.26 -0.37
N ASN A 18 23.00 6.68 0.78
CA ASN A 18 23.40 5.75 1.84
C ASN A 18 22.15 5.07 2.43
N GLU A 19 22.16 3.74 2.52
CA GLU A 19 21.05 2.94 3.03
C GLU A 19 20.67 3.32 4.47
N ASN A 20 21.67 3.46 5.36
CA ASN A 20 21.42 3.79 6.75
C ASN A 20 20.83 5.21 6.91
N ASP A 21 21.25 6.17 6.07
CA ASP A 21 20.68 7.52 6.09
C ASP A 21 19.22 7.52 5.64
N TRP A 22 18.91 6.75 4.58
CA TRP A 22 17.54 6.58 4.11
C TRP A 22 16.67 5.90 5.17
N ASP A 23 17.09 4.75 5.68
CA ASP A 23 16.32 3.98 6.66
C ASP A 23 16.24 4.67 8.03
N ALA A 24 17.19 5.53 8.37
CA ALA A 24 17.06 6.42 9.54
C ALA A 24 15.86 7.38 9.42
N CYS A 25 15.44 7.74 8.20
CA CYS A 25 14.26 8.55 7.94
C CYS A 25 13.00 7.69 7.76
N ALA A 26 13.12 6.54 7.09
CA ALA A 26 11.99 5.70 6.68
C ALA A 26 11.58 4.68 7.75
N ALA A 27 12.53 3.99 8.35
CA ALA A 27 12.33 2.81 9.19
C ALA A 27 13.48 2.69 10.21
N SER A 28 13.63 3.67 11.07
CA SER A 28 14.74 3.70 12.05
C SER A 28 14.80 2.46 12.94
N GLU A 29 13.66 1.83 13.19
CA GLU A 29 13.56 0.56 13.91
C GLU A 29 14.24 -0.62 13.18
N ALA A 30 14.34 -0.57 11.85
CA ALA A 30 15.00 -1.61 11.06
C ALA A 30 16.53 -1.56 11.21
N ILE A 31 17.09 -0.39 11.48
CA ILE A 31 18.53 -0.22 11.77
C ILE A 31 18.89 -0.97 13.04
N ASP A 32 18.00 -1.03 14.02
CA ASP A 32 18.15 -1.78 15.27
C ASP A 32 17.88 -3.29 15.11
N GLY A 33 17.75 -3.79 13.88
CA GLY A 33 17.46 -5.19 13.59
C GLY A 33 15.99 -5.60 13.86
N LYS A 34 15.10 -4.66 14.13
CA LYS A 34 13.68 -4.91 14.28
C LYS A 34 12.99 -4.92 12.92
N ARG A 35 11.81 -5.55 12.85
CA ARG A 35 10.97 -5.47 11.66
C ARG A 35 10.48 -4.04 11.45
N PRO A 36 10.50 -3.48 10.21
CA PRO A 36 10.01 -2.13 9.96
C PRO A 36 8.50 -2.03 10.20
N VAL A 37 8.01 -0.87 10.62
CA VAL A 37 6.57 -0.58 10.70
C VAL A 37 5.96 -0.64 9.30
N ASP A 38 6.59 0.06 8.35
CA ASP A 38 6.23 0.04 6.92
C ASP A 38 7.40 -0.57 6.12
N PRO A 39 7.31 -1.84 5.68
CA PRO A 39 8.39 -2.46 4.91
C PRO A 39 8.57 -1.85 3.52
N PHE A 40 7.57 -1.14 2.99
CA PHE A 40 7.54 -0.68 1.61
C PHE A 40 8.30 0.63 1.38
N THR A 41 8.54 1.42 2.41
CA THR A 41 9.35 2.64 2.32
C THR A 41 10.83 2.43 2.65
N THR A 42 11.22 1.23 3.05
CA THR A 42 12.62 0.88 3.32
C THR A 42 13.49 0.97 2.08
N TYR A 43 14.77 1.29 2.28
CA TYR A 43 15.76 1.29 1.19
C TYR A 43 15.74 -0.02 0.42
N ARG A 44 15.82 -1.18 1.12
CA ARG A 44 15.85 -2.51 0.51
C ARG A 44 14.62 -2.84 -0.35
N PHE A 45 13.41 -2.40 0.04
CA PHE A 45 12.21 -2.62 -0.80
C PHE A 45 12.26 -1.79 -2.08
N LEU A 46 12.55 -0.49 -1.97
CA LEU A 46 12.61 0.40 -3.13
C LEU A 46 13.76 0.00 -4.07
N ARG A 47 14.90 -0.41 -3.53
CA ARG A 47 16.00 -0.99 -4.31
C ARG A 47 15.59 -2.29 -5.02
N THR A 48 14.83 -3.16 -4.36
CA THR A 48 14.32 -4.37 -5.00
C THR A 48 13.46 -4.06 -6.22
N LEU A 49 12.66 -2.98 -6.19
CA LEU A 49 11.90 -2.52 -7.36
C LEU A 49 12.81 -2.03 -8.50
N GLU A 50 13.89 -1.32 -8.19
CA GLU A 50 14.87 -0.87 -9.18
C GLU A 50 15.66 -2.06 -9.75
N ASP A 51 16.28 -2.87 -8.89
CA ASP A 51 17.17 -3.98 -9.26
C ASP A 51 16.45 -5.06 -10.08
N SER A 52 15.16 -5.25 -9.82
CA SER A 52 14.31 -6.16 -10.60
C SER A 52 13.85 -5.58 -11.93
N GLY A 53 14.06 -4.30 -12.19
CA GLY A 53 13.50 -3.61 -13.36
C GLY A 53 11.97 -3.44 -13.31
N SER A 54 11.36 -3.58 -12.12
CA SER A 54 9.91 -3.34 -11.94
C SER A 54 9.58 -1.84 -12.05
N VAL A 55 10.51 -0.95 -11.74
CA VAL A 55 10.44 0.50 -12.00
C VAL A 55 11.48 0.92 -13.03
N GLY A 56 11.22 2.01 -13.75
CA GLY A 56 12.08 2.55 -14.80
C GLY A 56 11.34 2.74 -16.12
N LYS A 57 12.09 2.73 -17.23
CA LYS A 57 11.57 3.06 -18.57
C LYS A 57 10.45 2.13 -19.03
N SER A 58 10.57 0.83 -18.78
CA SER A 58 9.60 -0.19 -19.21
C SER A 58 8.25 -0.06 -18.52
N SER A 59 8.24 0.42 -17.26
CA SER A 59 7.01 0.55 -16.45
C SER A 59 6.42 1.96 -16.45
N GLY A 60 7.11 2.96 -17.02
CA GLY A 60 6.71 4.37 -16.94
C GLY A 60 6.75 4.98 -15.54
N TRP A 61 7.44 4.33 -14.61
CA TRP A 61 7.75 4.81 -13.26
C TRP A 61 9.22 5.16 -13.19
N TYR A 62 9.60 6.38 -13.54
CA TYR A 62 10.99 6.84 -13.54
C TYR A 62 11.37 7.31 -12.14
N PRO A 63 12.33 6.66 -11.45
CA PRO A 63 12.75 7.10 -10.12
C PRO A 63 13.36 8.50 -10.14
N TYR A 64 12.92 9.35 -9.21
CA TYR A 64 13.40 10.71 -8.99
C TYR A 64 13.31 11.04 -7.50
N TYR A 65 14.07 10.32 -6.67
CA TYR A 65 14.02 10.48 -5.22
C TYR A 65 14.43 11.89 -4.80
N ILE A 66 13.60 12.53 -3.98
CA ILE A 66 13.91 13.86 -3.46
C ILE A 66 14.51 13.75 -2.06
N LEU A 67 15.61 14.45 -1.83
CA LEU A 67 16.43 14.43 -0.61
C LEU A 67 16.62 15.86 -0.12
N ALA A 68 16.29 16.10 1.14
CA ALA A 68 16.56 17.38 1.81
C ALA A 68 17.74 17.20 2.77
N PHE A 69 18.76 18.03 2.61
CA PHE A 69 19.95 18.01 3.48
C PHE A 69 20.03 19.30 4.29
N ARG A 70 20.48 19.17 5.53
CA ARG A 70 20.98 20.28 6.32
C ARG A 70 22.47 20.09 6.48
N GLU A 71 23.25 21.03 5.92
CA GLU A 71 24.70 20.87 5.78
C GLU A 71 25.02 19.56 5.04
N ASN A 72 25.47 18.54 5.49
CA ASN A 72 25.69 17.26 4.80
C ASN A 72 24.88 16.10 5.40
N LYS A 73 23.93 16.40 6.32
CA LYS A 73 23.11 15.38 6.96
C LYS A 73 21.74 15.31 6.31
N LEU A 74 21.27 14.11 5.99
CA LEU A 74 19.92 13.88 5.47
C LEU A 74 18.88 14.27 6.54
N LEU A 75 18.11 15.30 6.23
CA LEU A 75 17.01 15.82 7.07
C LEU A 75 15.70 15.06 6.81
N GLY A 76 15.46 14.72 5.53
CA GLY A 76 14.31 13.98 5.09
C GLY A 76 14.40 13.63 3.61
N CYS A 77 13.58 12.69 3.18
CA CYS A 77 13.53 12.22 1.79
C CYS A 77 12.12 11.76 1.41
N ALA A 78 11.89 11.51 0.13
CA ALA A 78 10.64 10.91 -0.33
C ALA A 78 10.85 10.05 -1.59
N PRO A 79 10.13 8.92 -1.71
CA PRO A 79 10.11 8.11 -2.93
C PRO A 79 9.25 8.83 -3.98
N MET A 80 9.91 9.57 -4.87
CA MET A 80 9.29 10.34 -5.93
C MET A 80 9.60 9.73 -7.29
N TYR A 81 8.64 9.81 -8.20
CA TYR A 81 8.75 9.27 -9.55
C TYR A 81 8.16 10.25 -10.56
N ILE A 82 8.75 10.31 -11.75
CA ILE A 82 8.10 10.91 -12.91
C ILE A 82 7.29 9.82 -13.62
N LYS A 83 6.02 10.14 -13.91
CA LYS A 83 5.05 9.21 -14.49
C LYS A 83 4.60 9.66 -15.86
N THR A 84 4.57 8.74 -16.83
CA THR A 84 4.06 8.97 -18.19
C THR A 84 2.63 8.47 -18.40
N HIS A 85 2.03 7.86 -17.37
CA HIS A 85 0.66 7.35 -17.31
C HIS A 85 0.24 7.13 -15.85
N SER A 86 -1.04 6.84 -15.57
CA SER A 86 -1.55 6.63 -14.21
C SER A 86 -1.72 5.16 -13.80
N GLN A 87 -1.05 4.21 -14.48
CA GLN A 87 -1.13 2.80 -14.12
C GLN A 87 -0.29 2.51 -12.86
N GLY A 88 -0.79 1.61 -12.01
CA GLY A 88 -0.11 1.14 -10.81
C GLY A 88 -0.15 2.08 -9.60
N GLU A 89 -0.93 3.17 -9.66
CA GLU A 89 -1.05 4.17 -8.60
C GLU A 89 -2.15 3.87 -7.57
N TYR A 90 -3.22 3.18 -8.01
CA TYR A 90 -4.41 2.82 -7.21
C TYR A 90 -5.22 4.00 -6.64
N ILE A 91 -4.82 5.23 -6.91
CA ILE A 91 -5.62 6.45 -6.76
C ILE A 91 -5.86 6.97 -8.18
N PHE A 92 -7.07 6.74 -8.68
CA PHE A 92 -7.37 6.96 -10.09
C PHE A 92 -7.63 8.43 -10.38
N ASP A 93 -6.87 8.99 -11.32
CA ASP A 93 -6.99 10.36 -11.83
C ASP A 93 -7.26 10.43 -13.34
N HIS A 94 -7.69 9.31 -13.94
CA HIS A 94 -7.97 9.23 -15.38
C HIS A 94 -9.00 10.26 -15.83
N ALA A 95 -10.02 10.56 -14.99
CA ALA A 95 -11.02 11.58 -15.28
C ALA A 95 -10.39 12.98 -15.37
N TRP A 96 -9.40 13.26 -14.51
CA TRP A 96 -8.66 14.53 -14.54
C TRP A 96 -7.77 14.63 -15.78
N ALA A 97 -7.03 13.56 -16.10
CA ALA A 97 -6.22 13.51 -17.31
C ALA A 97 -7.06 13.78 -18.56
N ASN A 98 -8.18 13.05 -18.71
CA ASN A 98 -9.11 13.22 -19.83
C ASN A 98 -9.72 14.64 -19.90
N ALA A 99 -10.05 15.23 -18.75
CA ALA A 99 -10.61 16.59 -18.70
C ALA A 99 -9.57 17.64 -19.11
N TYR A 100 -8.34 17.51 -18.61
CA TYR A 100 -7.24 18.42 -18.92
C TYR A 100 -6.83 18.34 -20.39
N GLU A 101 -6.75 17.14 -20.96
CA GLU A 101 -6.43 16.93 -22.38
C GLU A 101 -7.53 17.47 -23.30
N ARG A 102 -8.82 17.32 -22.94
CA ARG A 102 -9.93 17.96 -23.68
C ARG A 102 -9.83 19.48 -23.66
N ALA A 103 -9.31 20.05 -22.58
CA ALA A 103 -9.01 21.49 -22.49
C ALA A 103 -7.68 21.87 -23.18
N ARG A 104 -7.08 20.98 -23.98
CA ARG A 104 -5.81 21.15 -24.71
C ARG A 104 -4.58 21.26 -23.78
N GLY A 105 -4.69 20.87 -22.52
CA GLY A 105 -3.57 20.74 -21.62
C GLY A 105 -2.82 19.41 -21.84
N LYS A 106 -1.57 19.34 -21.39
CA LYS A 106 -0.75 18.13 -21.41
C LYS A 106 -0.64 17.59 -19.99
N TYR A 107 -1.39 16.50 -19.66
CA TYR A 107 -1.42 15.95 -18.31
C TYR A 107 -0.16 15.18 -17.94
N TYR A 108 0.41 14.42 -18.87
CA TYR A 108 1.66 13.68 -18.64
C TYR A 108 2.84 14.40 -19.30
N PRO A 109 4.06 14.34 -18.71
CA PRO A 109 4.40 13.66 -17.47
C PRO A 109 3.97 14.41 -16.22
N LYS A 110 3.80 13.67 -15.10
CA LYS A 110 3.46 14.17 -13.78
C LYS A 110 4.37 13.59 -12.70
N ILE A 111 4.37 14.19 -11.50
CA ILE A 111 5.07 13.64 -10.34
C ILE A 111 4.14 12.72 -9.54
N GLN A 112 4.69 11.60 -9.09
CA GLN A 112 4.06 10.67 -8.16
C GLN A 112 4.98 10.43 -6.97
N VAL A 113 4.60 10.86 -5.79
CA VAL A 113 5.24 10.49 -4.52
C VAL A 113 4.44 9.33 -3.92
N ALA A 114 4.98 8.14 -4.03
CA ALA A 114 4.30 6.91 -3.65
C ALA A 114 5.28 5.74 -3.56
N VAL A 115 4.84 4.66 -2.96
CA VAL A 115 5.48 3.36 -3.16
C VAL A 115 4.86 2.72 -4.40
N PRO A 116 5.64 2.41 -5.45
CA PRO A 116 5.11 1.84 -6.68
C PRO A 116 4.32 0.56 -6.46
N PHE A 117 3.19 0.43 -7.14
CA PHE A 117 2.32 -0.76 -7.15
C PHE A 117 1.79 -1.16 -5.77
N THR A 118 1.85 -0.26 -4.76
CA THR A 118 1.59 -0.60 -3.36
C THR A 118 0.57 0.36 -2.75
N PRO A 119 -0.74 0.00 -2.76
CA PRO A 119 -1.80 0.80 -2.17
C PRO A 119 -1.88 0.59 -0.64
N VAL A 120 -0.78 0.83 0.05
CA VAL A 120 -0.69 0.75 1.52
C VAL A 120 -0.52 2.15 2.08
N PRO A 121 -1.41 2.61 3.00
CA PRO A 121 -1.24 3.88 3.69
C PRO A 121 -0.01 3.90 4.58
N GLY A 122 0.74 4.98 4.53
CA GLY A 122 1.95 5.15 5.34
C GLY A 122 2.61 6.50 5.08
N LYS A 123 3.76 6.73 5.68
CA LYS A 123 4.54 7.94 5.44
C LYS A 123 5.02 7.98 3.99
N ARG A 124 4.97 9.15 3.37
CA ARG A 124 5.53 9.42 2.05
C ARG A 124 6.65 10.46 2.11
N LEU A 125 6.58 11.34 3.09
CA LEU A 125 7.64 12.27 3.44
C LEU A 125 8.39 11.68 4.64
N LEU A 126 9.54 11.09 4.34
CA LEU A 126 10.31 10.31 5.30
C LEU A 126 11.26 11.24 6.06
N ALA A 127 11.15 11.26 7.37
CA ALA A 127 12.04 12.00 8.25
C ALA A 127 11.99 11.42 9.67
N LYS A 128 13.08 11.56 10.40
CA LYS A 128 13.09 11.26 11.83
C LYS A 128 12.04 12.10 12.54
N LYS A 129 11.43 11.54 13.59
CA LYS A 129 10.31 12.17 14.29
C LYS A 129 10.59 13.63 14.69
N GLU A 130 11.76 13.89 15.20
CA GLU A 130 12.23 15.22 15.63
C GLU A 130 12.41 16.22 14.48
N ASN A 131 12.57 15.73 13.26
CA ASN A 131 12.79 16.55 12.06
C ASN A 131 11.53 16.76 11.21
N GLN A 132 10.43 16.04 11.44
CA GLN A 132 9.24 16.04 10.58
C GLN A 132 8.63 17.43 10.38
N GLU A 133 8.56 18.23 11.44
CA GLU A 133 8.00 19.58 11.37
C GLU A 133 8.74 20.48 10.39
N GLN A 134 10.03 20.30 10.25
CA GLN A 134 10.86 21.04 9.32
C GLN A 134 10.97 20.37 7.95
N ALA A 135 11.12 19.05 7.90
CA ALA A 135 11.37 18.32 6.66
C ALA A 135 10.15 18.34 5.72
N PHE A 136 8.93 18.18 6.27
CA PHE A 136 7.73 18.07 5.45
C PHE A 136 7.47 19.30 4.58
N PRO A 137 7.45 20.54 5.12
CA PRO A 137 7.30 21.72 4.27
C PRO A 137 8.41 21.86 3.22
N ILE A 138 9.65 21.55 3.58
CA ILE A 138 10.81 21.62 2.68
C ILE A 138 10.65 20.64 1.51
N LEU A 139 10.29 19.39 1.79
CA LEU A 139 10.08 18.36 0.77
C LEU A 139 8.90 18.72 -0.14
N MET A 140 7.75 19.14 0.43
CA MET A 140 6.58 19.53 -0.33
C MET A 140 6.87 20.73 -1.25
N GLU A 141 7.57 21.74 -0.75
CA GLU A 141 7.96 22.88 -1.56
C GLU A 141 8.98 22.48 -2.65
N GLY A 142 9.94 21.61 -2.30
CA GLY A 142 10.89 21.05 -3.26
C GLY A 142 10.20 20.30 -4.40
N ILE A 143 9.17 19.50 -4.10
CA ILE A 143 8.36 18.78 -5.08
C ILE A 143 7.64 19.76 -6.03
N LYS A 144 6.96 20.78 -5.50
CA LYS A 144 6.28 21.81 -6.31
C LYS A 144 7.26 22.57 -7.20
N ASN A 145 8.38 23.00 -6.64
CA ASN A 145 9.42 23.72 -7.35
C ASN A 145 10.03 22.89 -8.49
N PHE A 146 10.26 21.60 -8.24
CA PHE A 146 10.73 20.70 -9.28
C PHE A 146 9.68 20.51 -10.38
N ALA A 147 8.41 20.32 -10.01
CA ALA A 147 7.32 20.22 -10.98
C ALA A 147 7.22 21.46 -11.87
N SER A 148 7.21 22.66 -11.26
CA SER A 148 7.12 23.92 -11.99
C SER A 148 8.31 24.16 -12.93
N LYS A 149 9.54 23.95 -12.45
CA LYS A 149 10.77 24.15 -13.23
C LYS A 149 10.86 23.21 -14.44
N ASN A 150 10.28 22.02 -14.35
CA ASN A 150 10.29 21.01 -15.42
C ASN A 150 8.99 20.97 -16.23
N ASN A 151 8.10 21.96 -16.06
CA ASN A 151 6.81 22.06 -16.76
C ASN A 151 5.96 20.77 -16.62
N LEU A 152 6.01 20.12 -15.44
CA LEU A 152 5.17 18.99 -15.14
C LEU A 152 3.77 19.47 -14.74
N SER A 153 2.74 18.72 -15.13
CA SER A 153 1.34 19.13 -14.94
C SER A 153 0.92 19.18 -13.47
N SER A 154 1.45 18.26 -12.67
CA SER A 154 0.97 18.04 -11.32
C SER A 154 1.95 17.22 -10.48
N ALA A 155 1.72 17.22 -9.17
CA ALA A 155 2.39 16.35 -8.20
C ALA A 155 1.36 15.71 -7.27
N HIS A 156 1.44 14.40 -7.09
CA HIS A 156 0.52 13.60 -6.29
C HIS A 156 1.27 12.86 -5.20
N ILE A 157 0.84 13.00 -3.95
CA ILE A 157 1.35 12.26 -2.79
C ILE A 157 0.25 11.31 -2.37
N THR A 158 0.33 10.02 -2.78
CA THR A 158 -0.77 9.07 -2.59
C THR A 158 -0.53 8.13 -1.44
N PHE A 159 -1.62 7.74 -0.75
CA PHE A 159 -1.61 6.90 0.45
C PHE A 159 -0.73 7.48 1.57
N CYS A 160 -0.69 8.80 1.69
CA CYS A 160 0.08 9.48 2.72
C CYS A 160 -0.54 9.29 4.12
N SER A 161 0.24 9.57 5.16
CA SER A 161 -0.24 9.55 6.53
C SER A 161 -1.25 10.69 6.80
N PHE A 162 -2.07 10.53 7.85
CA PHE A 162 -3.02 11.58 8.24
C PHE A 162 -2.33 12.89 8.63
N ASP A 163 -1.13 12.83 9.22
CA ASP A 163 -0.38 14.03 9.59
C ASP A 163 0.15 14.78 8.36
N GLU A 164 0.64 14.08 7.35
CA GLU A 164 1.00 14.68 6.06
C GLU A 164 -0.21 15.30 5.38
N PHE A 165 -1.34 14.59 5.39
CA PHE A 165 -2.61 15.07 4.83
C PHE A 165 -3.11 16.36 5.50
N LYS A 166 -3.02 16.46 6.85
CA LYS A 166 -3.38 17.68 7.55
C LYS A 166 -2.50 18.87 7.19
N LYS A 167 -1.19 18.64 7.09
CA LYS A 167 -0.22 19.70 6.75
C LYS A 167 -0.27 20.13 5.29
N GLY A 168 -0.64 19.24 4.39
CA GLY A 168 -0.62 19.50 2.94
C GLY A 168 -1.48 20.67 2.51
N GLU A 169 -2.63 20.90 3.14
CA GLU A 169 -3.53 21.99 2.81
C GLU A 169 -2.88 23.37 3.00
N SER A 170 -2.23 23.60 4.14
CA SER A 170 -1.52 24.86 4.40
C SER A 170 -0.32 25.09 3.49
N LEU A 171 0.13 24.04 2.80
CA LEU A 171 1.23 24.07 1.83
C LEU A 171 0.73 24.11 0.36
N GLY A 172 -0.57 24.32 0.16
CA GLY A 172 -1.18 24.51 -1.16
C GLY A 172 -1.48 23.21 -1.93
N PHE A 173 -1.59 22.07 -1.24
CA PHE A 173 -2.05 20.84 -1.84
C PHE A 173 -3.57 20.65 -1.64
N LEU A 174 -4.23 20.14 -2.66
CA LEU A 174 -5.62 19.69 -2.60
C LEU A 174 -5.71 18.37 -1.88
N LYS A 175 -6.70 18.21 -1.02
CA LYS A 175 -6.93 17.01 -0.22
C LYS A 175 -7.91 16.05 -0.90
N ARG A 176 -7.56 14.78 -0.99
CA ARG A 176 -8.45 13.72 -1.44
C ARG A 176 -8.51 12.59 -0.42
N THR A 177 -9.72 12.09 -0.16
CA THR A 177 -9.96 10.95 0.73
C THR A 177 -10.60 9.83 -0.06
N ASN A 178 -10.12 8.61 0.14
CA ASN A 178 -10.71 7.39 -0.37
C ASN A 178 -10.89 6.39 0.77
N SER A 179 -11.43 5.22 0.48
CA SER A 179 -11.63 4.15 1.46
C SER A 179 -10.91 2.86 1.03
N GLN A 180 -10.48 2.10 2.02
CA GLN A 180 -10.05 0.71 1.92
C GLN A 180 -10.71 -0.10 3.03
N PHE A 181 -10.52 -1.43 3.04
CA PHE A 181 -11.04 -2.29 4.07
C PHE A 181 -9.88 -2.91 4.86
N HIS A 182 -9.83 -2.63 6.16
CA HIS A 182 -8.83 -3.18 7.07
C HIS A 182 -9.50 -4.03 8.15
N TRP A 183 -8.91 -5.18 8.47
CA TRP A 183 -9.28 -5.93 9.65
C TRP A 183 -8.42 -5.44 10.82
N LYS A 184 -9.04 -5.22 11.97
CA LYS A 184 -8.38 -4.82 13.21
C LYS A 184 -8.44 -5.95 14.23
N ASN A 185 -7.33 -6.19 14.92
CA ASN A 185 -7.27 -7.13 16.03
C ASN A 185 -7.75 -6.45 17.30
N ASP A 186 -8.89 -6.87 17.81
CA ASP A 186 -9.45 -6.41 19.08
C ASP A 186 -8.99 -7.33 20.24
N ASN A 187 -7.67 -7.52 20.33
CA ASN A 187 -7.02 -8.38 21.34
C ASN A 187 -7.49 -9.84 21.32
N TYR A 188 -7.92 -10.35 20.17
CA TYR A 188 -8.30 -11.76 20.02
C TYR A 188 -7.10 -12.66 20.34
N LYS A 189 -7.32 -13.69 21.14
CA LYS A 189 -6.30 -14.68 21.51
C LYS A 189 -6.18 -15.81 20.49
N ASN A 190 -7.27 -16.07 19.76
CA ASN A 190 -7.37 -17.10 18.75
C ASN A 190 -8.49 -16.74 17.74
N PHE A 191 -8.55 -17.47 16.64
CA PHE A 191 -9.56 -17.22 15.59
C PHE A 191 -11.00 -17.44 16.10
N GLN A 192 -11.23 -18.28 17.09
CA GLN A 192 -12.57 -18.49 17.65
C GLN A 192 -13.06 -17.24 18.42
N ASP A 193 -12.17 -16.49 19.08
CA ASP A 193 -12.52 -15.23 19.74
C ASP A 193 -13.03 -14.20 18.70
N PHE A 194 -12.32 -14.08 17.57
CA PHE A 194 -12.78 -13.26 16.45
C PHE A 194 -14.16 -13.72 15.96
N LEU A 195 -14.37 -15.02 15.78
CA LEU A 195 -15.67 -15.55 15.38
C LEU A 195 -16.78 -15.23 16.40
N ASN A 196 -16.45 -15.24 17.68
CA ASN A 196 -17.40 -14.93 18.75
C ASN A 196 -17.82 -13.45 18.78
N ALA A 197 -16.98 -12.56 18.29
CA ALA A 197 -17.31 -11.13 18.13
C ALA A 197 -18.30 -10.87 16.99
N LEU A 198 -18.46 -11.81 16.06
CA LEU A 198 -19.36 -11.68 14.92
C LEU A 198 -20.80 -12.04 15.25
N SER A 199 -21.75 -11.43 14.56
CA SER A 199 -23.16 -11.84 14.58
C SER A 199 -23.32 -13.32 14.21
N SER A 200 -24.33 -14.00 14.78
CA SER A 200 -24.52 -15.44 14.62
C SER A 200 -24.59 -15.90 13.16
N ARG A 201 -25.23 -15.12 12.31
CA ARG A 201 -25.34 -15.38 10.85
C ARG A 201 -23.96 -15.33 10.18
N LYS A 202 -23.19 -14.25 10.43
CA LYS A 202 -21.86 -14.05 9.83
C LYS A 202 -20.85 -15.11 10.30
N ARG A 203 -20.86 -15.43 11.59
CA ARG A 203 -20.05 -16.51 12.16
C ARG A 203 -20.31 -17.86 11.51
N LYS A 204 -21.60 -18.22 11.32
CA LYS A 204 -21.98 -19.47 10.63
C LYS A 204 -21.49 -19.49 9.18
N ASN A 205 -21.62 -18.38 8.48
CA ASN A 205 -21.18 -18.26 7.09
C ASN A 205 -19.66 -18.45 6.96
N ILE A 206 -18.87 -17.77 7.80
CA ILE A 206 -17.40 -17.91 7.77
C ILE A 206 -16.97 -19.35 8.08
N LYS A 207 -17.58 -20.00 9.09
CA LYS A 207 -17.29 -21.41 9.39
C LYS A 207 -17.55 -22.32 8.18
N LYS A 208 -18.69 -22.13 7.50
CA LYS A 208 -19.04 -22.90 6.30
C LYS A 208 -18.13 -22.60 5.11
N GLU A 209 -17.71 -21.33 4.93
CA GLU A 209 -16.75 -20.96 3.89
C GLU A 209 -15.40 -21.64 4.12
N ARG A 210 -14.87 -21.60 5.36
CA ARG A 210 -13.60 -22.24 5.72
C ARG A 210 -13.66 -23.76 5.58
N GLU A 211 -14.73 -24.40 6.03
CA GLU A 211 -14.95 -25.84 5.86
C GLU A 211 -14.91 -26.20 4.37
N LYS A 212 -15.69 -25.48 3.54
CA LYS A 212 -15.77 -25.75 2.12
C LYS A 212 -14.44 -25.48 1.39
N ALA A 213 -13.73 -24.42 1.80
CA ALA A 213 -12.43 -24.10 1.25
C ALA A 213 -11.36 -25.16 1.56
N ARG A 214 -11.43 -25.83 2.70
CA ARG A 214 -10.47 -26.86 3.10
C ARG A 214 -10.72 -28.22 2.44
N ASN A 215 -11.89 -28.42 1.84
CA ASN A 215 -12.26 -29.68 1.17
C ASN A 215 -11.84 -29.72 -0.31
N PHE A 216 -10.72 -29.07 -0.68
CA PHE A 216 -10.22 -29.07 -2.05
C PHE A 216 -9.30 -30.24 -2.40
N GLY A 217 -9.10 -31.18 -1.47
CA GLY A 217 -8.26 -32.36 -1.69
C GLY A 217 -6.76 -32.16 -1.42
N GLY A 218 -6.39 -31.04 -0.81
CA GLY A 218 -5.01 -30.69 -0.51
C GLY A 218 -4.82 -30.08 0.88
N LYS A 219 -3.74 -29.37 1.05
CA LYS A 219 -3.39 -28.65 2.29
C LYS A 219 -3.09 -27.18 2.02
N ILE A 220 -3.29 -26.35 3.04
CA ILE A 220 -2.89 -24.94 3.02
C ILE A 220 -1.67 -24.81 3.93
N VAL A 221 -0.59 -24.26 3.40
CA VAL A 221 0.71 -24.11 4.09
C VAL A 221 1.13 -22.66 4.07
N ARG A 222 1.66 -22.20 5.20
CA ARG A 222 2.27 -20.88 5.35
C ARG A 222 3.79 -21.04 5.31
N TYR A 223 4.44 -20.34 4.40
CA TYR A 223 5.90 -20.29 4.28
C TYR A 223 6.41 -18.89 4.59
N SER A 224 7.48 -18.79 5.37
CA SER A 224 8.12 -17.53 5.72
C SER A 224 9.63 -17.68 5.74
N GLY A 225 10.34 -16.56 5.60
CA GLY A 225 11.80 -16.57 5.67
C GLY A 225 12.43 -17.51 4.64
N ASN A 226 13.36 -18.32 5.10
CA ASN A 226 14.13 -19.27 4.28
C ASN A 226 13.32 -20.51 3.83
N GLU A 227 12.09 -20.68 4.32
CA GLU A 227 11.20 -21.75 3.86
C GLU A 227 10.69 -21.51 2.45
N ILE A 228 10.68 -20.24 2.00
CA ILE A 228 10.25 -19.86 0.65
C ILE A 228 11.38 -20.18 -0.33
N THR A 229 11.16 -21.18 -1.17
CA THR A 229 12.14 -21.67 -2.15
C THR A 229 11.90 -21.10 -3.55
N GLY A 230 12.87 -21.28 -4.46
CA GLY A 230 12.71 -20.92 -5.88
C GLY A 230 11.50 -21.57 -6.53
N LYS A 231 11.17 -22.85 -6.19
CA LYS A 231 9.96 -23.53 -6.67
C LYS A 231 8.67 -22.84 -6.23
N HIS A 232 8.63 -22.33 -5.01
CA HIS A 232 7.48 -21.57 -4.53
C HIS A 232 7.31 -20.25 -5.29
N TRP A 233 8.42 -19.58 -5.64
CA TRP A 233 8.40 -18.36 -6.46
C TRP A 233 7.99 -18.62 -7.90
N ASP A 234 8.43 -19.76 -8.50
CA ASP A 234 8.02 -20.12 -9.85
C ASP A 234 6.51 -20.36 -9.92
N ALA A 235 5.97 -21.16 -9.01
CA ALA A 235 4.53 -21.40 -8.93
C ALA A 235 3.75 -20.09 -8.68
N PHE A 236 4.23 -19.27 -7.74
CA PHE A 236 3.57 -18.00 -7.43
C PHE A 236 3.63 -17.01 -8.61
N TRP A 237 4.71 -17.01 -9.36
CA TRP A 237 4.84 -16.22 -10.58
C TRP A 237 3.77 -16.59 -11.62
N ASP A 238 3.53 -17.88 -11.84
CA ASP A 238 2.47 -18.35 -12.75
C ASP A 238 1.09 -17.87 -12.28
N PHE A 239 0.81 -17.94 -10.97
CA PHE A 239 -0.44 -17.43 -10.39
C PHE A 239 -0.59 -15.92 -10.58
N TYR A 240 0.49 -15.17 -10.37
CA TYR A 240 0.52 -13.73 -10.52
C TYR A 240 0.27 -13.30 -11.97
N GLN A 241 0.91 -13.98 -12.92
CA GLN A 241 0.71 -13.77 -14.34
C GLN A 241 -0.73 -14.06 -14.79
N ASP A 242 -1.30 -15.19 -14.35
CA ASP A 242 -2.67 -15.57 -14.69
C ASP A 242 -3.70 -14.56 -14.15
N THR A 243 -3.53 -14.09 -12.91
CA THR A 243 -4.39 -13.06 -12.35
C THR A 243 -4.28 -11.73 -13.11
N GLY A 244 -3.09 -11.35 -13.55
CA GLY A 244 -2.88 -10.17 -14.41
C GLY A 244 -3.65 -10.30 -15.72
N ARG A 245 -3.49 -11.41 -16.42
CA ARG A 245 -4.19 -11.68 -17.70
C ARG A 245 -5.72 -11.66 -17.57
N ARG A 246 -6.27 -12.25 -16.51
CA ARG A 246 -7.73 -12.27 -16.26
C ARG A 246 -8.32 -10.91 -15.92
N LYS A 247 -7.54 -10.00 -15.32
CA LYS A 247 -7.99 -8.68 -14.87
C LYS A 247 -7.67 -7.52 -15.82
N TRP A 248 -7.40 -7.80 -17.09
CA TRP A 248 -7.14 -6.80 -18.14
C TRP A 248 -5.87 -5.97 -17.91
N GLY A 249 -4.91 -6.50 -17.16
CA GLY A 249 -3.68 -5.82 -16.86
C GLY A 249 -2.45 -6.66 -17.16
N GLN A 250 -1.33 -5.98 -17.28
CA GLN A 250 -0.04 -6.62 -17.21
C GLN A 250 0.44 -6.64 -15.75
N PRO A 251 1.11 -7.72 -15.32
CA PRO A 251 1.78 -7.73 -14.02
C PRO A 251 2.77 -6.57 -13.93
N TYR A 252 2.77 -5.86 -12.81
CA TYR A 252 3.69 -4.74 -12.60
C TYR A 252 5.09 -5.19 -12.18
N LEU A 253 5.17 -6.28 -11.41
CA LEU A 253 6.43 -6.83 -10.92
C LEU A 253 7.01 -7.84 -11.92
N THR A 254 8.33 -7.94 -11.95
CA THR A 254 9.05 -8.95 -12.74
C THR A 254 9.25 -10.23 -11.95
N ARG A 255 9.62 -11.35 -12.62
CA ARG A 255 9.94 -12.59 -11.90
C ARG A 255 11.13 -12.41 -10.94
N SER A 256 12.13 -11.61 -11.33
CA SER A 256 13.31 -11.33 -10.50
C SER A 256 13.00 -10.57 -9.24
N PHE A 257 11.91 -9.79 -9.20
CA PHE A 257 11.48 -9.12 -7.97
C PHE A 257 11.29 -10.10 -6.81
N PHE A 258 10.66 -11.24 -7.07
CA PHE A 258 10.38 -12.24 -6.02
C PHE A 258 11.65 -12.90 -5.49
N ASP A 259 12.65 -13.16 -6.36
CA ASP A 259 13.94 -13.72 -5.94
C ASP A 259 14.74 -12.71 -5.10
N ILE A 260 14.77 -11.46 -5.54
CA ILE A 260 15.50 -10.39 -4.84
C ILE A 260 14.82 -10.09 -3.49
N ALA A 261 13.48 -9.98 -3.47
CA ALA A 261 12.73 -9.80 -2.24
C ALA A 261 12.94 -10.96 -1.26
N GLY A 262 12.91 -12.20 -1.76
CA GLY A 262 13.18 -13.39 -0.96
C GLY A 262 14.56 -13.40 -0.30
N LYS A 263 15.57 -12.82 -0.97
CA LYS A 263 16.93 -12.68 -0.41
C LYS A 263 17.05 -11.51 0.57
N ASN A 264 16.50 -10.35 0.20
CA ASN A 264 16.77 -9.10 0.94
C ASN A 264 15.75 -8.83 2.05
N MET A 265 14.57 -9.46 1.99
CA MET A 265 13.41 -9.19 2.84
C MET A 265 12.73 -10.47 3.35
N SER A 266 13.47 -11.57 3.48
CA SER A 266 12.90 -12.87 3.85
C SER A 266 12.04 -12.82 5.11
N ASN A 267 12.45 -12.06 6.13
CA ASN A 267 11.73 -11.90 7.41
C ASN A 267 10.42 -11.10 7.31
N GLU A 268 10.24 -10.36 6.23
CA GLU A 268 9.03 -9.57 5.96
C GLU A 268 8.06 -10.28 5.00
N LEU A 269 8.34 -11.52 4.60
CA LEU A 269 7.50 -12.23 3.63
C LEU A 269 6.72 -13.38 4.28
N LEU A 270 5.45 -13.47 3.94
CA LEU A 270 4.57 -14.60 4.23
C LEU A 270 3.88 -15.03 2.94
N LEU A 271 4.21 -16.23 2.47
CA LEU A 271 3.58 -16.86 1.32
C LEU A 271 2.64 -17.96 1.81
N VAL A 272 1.35 -17.81 1.52
CA VAL A 272 0.33 -18.81 1.83
C VAL A 272 0.00 -19.57 0.55
N LEU A 273 0.25 -20.87 0.52
CA LEU A 273 0.00 -21.72 -0.64
C LEU A 273 -1.07 -22.78 -0.33
N ALA A 274 -1.92 -23.05 -1.30
CA ALA A 274 -2.71 -24.27 -1.37
C ALA A 274 -1.98 -25.28 -2.25
N GLU A 275 -1.81 -26.51 -1.75
CA GLU A 275 -1.04 -27.57 -2.40
C GLU A 275 -1.85 -28.85 -2.49
N ILE A 276 -1.81 -29.52 -3.66
CA ILE A 276 -2.31 -30.87 -3.86
C ILE A 276 -1.09 -31.73 -4.25
N ASP A 277 -0.87 -32.82 -3.52
CA ASP A 277 0.27 -33.74 -3.71
C ASP A 277 1.63 -33.02 -3.77
N GLY A 278 1.79 -31.97 -2.94
CA GLY A 278 3.01 -31.16 -2.88
C GLY A 278 3.19 -30.15 -4.00
N ASN A 279 2.20 -30.00 -4.89
CA ASN A 279 2.21 -29.03 -5.98
C ASN A 279 1.33 -27.83 -5.64
N PRO A 280 1.87 -26.59 -5.62
CA PRO A 280 1.07 -25.40 -5.41
C PRO A 280 0.05 -25.18 -6.54
N ILE A 281 -1.21 -24.90 -6.17
CA ILE A 281 -2.32 -24.62 -7.10
C ILE A 281 -2.89 -23.23 -6.95
N ALA A 282 -2.64 -22.60 -5.81
CA ALA A 282 -3.07 -21.23 -5.51
C ALA A 282 -2.17 -20.62 -4.43
N GLY A 283 -2.07 -19.30 -4.40
CA GLY A 283 -1.25 -18.64 -3.39
C GLY A 283 -1.56 -17.18 -3.17
N ALA A 284 -1.22 -16.68 -1.97
CA ALA A 284 -1.24 -15.28 -1.61
C ALA A 284 0.10 -14.86 -1.01
N LEU A 285 0.67 -13.79 -1.54
CA LEU A 285 1.85 -13.13 -0.99
C LEU A 285 1.43 -11.98 -0.08
N ASN A 286 1.94 -12.02 1.14
CA ASN A 286 1.78 -10.97 2.13
C ASN A 286 3.14 -10.42 2.55
N PHE A 287 3.16 -9.14 2.98
CA PHE A 287 4.31 -8.54 3.66
C PHE A 287 3.98 -8.35 5.13
N ILE A 288 4.98 -8.54 5.97
CA ILE A 288 4.86 -8.46 7.43
C ILE A 288 5.58 -7.21 7.89
N GLY A 289 4.83 -6.25 8.43
CA GLY A 289 5.37 -5.12 9.19
C GLY A 289 5.47 -5.43 10.68
N MET A 290 5.93 -4.47 11.47
CA MET A 290 6.04 -4.62 12.92
C MET A 290 4.68 -4.89 13.58
N ASP A 291 3.63 -4.22 13.11
CA ASP A 291 2.29 -4.25 13.71
C ASP A 291 1.18 -4.65 12.75
N ALA A 292 1.50 -4.92 11.49
CA ALA A 292 0.51 -5.20 10.46
C ALA A 292 0.93 -6.31 9.49
N LEU A 293 -0.08 -6.99 8.92
CA LEU A 293 0.08 -7.88 7.78
C LEU A 293 -0.55 -7.22 6.55
N TYR A 294 0.19 -7.16 5.46
CA TYR A 294 -0.21 -6.54 4.22
C TYR A 294 -0.42 -7.59 3.12
N GLY A 295 -1.66 -7.95 2.84
CA GLY A 295 -2.00 -8.82 1.70
C GLY A 295 -1.80 -8.08 0.38
N ARG A 296 -0.95 -8.63 -0.51
CA ARG A 296 -0.55 -7.91 -1.72
C ARG A 296 -1.03 -8.57 -3.00
N TYR A 297 -0.69 -9.81 -3.21
CA TYR A 297 -0.94 -10.47 -4.49
C TYR A 297 -1.56 -11.83 -4.26
N TRP A 298 -2.48 -12.21 -5.13
CA TRP A 298 -3.17 -13.49 -5.15
C TRP A 298 -3.23 -14.03 -6.57
N GLY A 299 -3.17 -15.34 -6.70
CA GLY A 299 -3.50 -16.03 -7.92
C GLY A 299 -3.70 -17.53 -7.72
N CYS A 300 -4.19 -18.19 -8.76
CA CYS A 300 -4.45 -19.62 -8.76
C CYS A 300 -4.45 -20.17 -10.20
N THR A 301 -4.04 -21.41 -10.37
CA THR A 301 -4.22 -22.15 -11.64
C THR A 301 -5.58 -22.85 -11.66
N GLU A 302 -6.09 -23.24 -10.49
CA GLU A 302 -7.36 -23.94 -10.33
C GLU A 302 -8.30 -23.17 -9.41
N ASN A 303 -9.59 -23.12 -9.74
CA ASN A 303 -10.59 -22.36 -9.00
C ASN A 303 -11.41 -23.27 -8.10
N TYR A 304 -11.10 -23.27 -6.82
CA TYR A 304 -11.88 -23.97 -5.79
C TYR A 304 -12.76 -22.98 -5.02
N SER A 305 -13.97 -23.46 -4.69
CA SER A 305 -14.95 -22.63 -3.98
C SER A 305 -14.45 -22.13 -2.64
N ASN A 306 -14.47 -20.81 -2.43
CA ASN A 306 -14.03 -20.10 -1.23
C ASN A 306 -12.52 -20.20 -0.92
N LEU A 307 -11.69 -20.86 -1.74
CA LEU A 307 -10.25 -20.99 -1.49
C LEU A 307 -9.57 -19.60 -1.46
N HIS A 308 -9.97 -18.69 -2.35
CA HIS A 308 -9.52 -17.31 -2.31
C HIS A 308 -9.76 -16.64 -0.94
N PHE A 309 -10.94 -16.82 -0.36
CA PHE A 309 -11.28 -16.22 0.94
C PHE A 309 -10.47 -16.85 2.09
N GLU A 310 -10.28 -18.16 2.05
CA GLU A 310 -9.46 -18.85 3.04
C GLU A 310 -8.03 -18.33 3.02
N ILE A 311 -7.38 -18.31 1.84
CA ILE A 311 -5.97 -17.98 1.71
C ILE A 311 -5.71 -16.48 1.92
N CYS A 312 -6.54 -15.60 1.33
CA CYS A 312 -6.28 -14.16 1.36
C CYS A 312 -6.78 -13.47 2.62
N TYR A 313 -7.82 -14.01 3.30
CA TYR A 313 -8.44 -13.32 4.43
C TYR A 313 -8.36 -14.13 5.72
N TYR A 314 -8.80 -15.36 5.73
CA TYR A 314 -8.86 -16.11 6.99
C TYR A 314 -7.48 -16.55 7.47
N GLN A 315 -6.60 -16.97 6.57
CA GLN A 315 -5.21 -17.27 6.90
C GLN A 315 -4.45 -16.01 7.34
N ALA A 316 -4.73 -14.86 6.74
CA ALA A 316 -4.12 -13.59 7.13
C ALA A 316 -4.59 -13.13 8.53
N ILE A 317 -5.90 -13.22 8.83
CA ILE A 317 -6.46 -12.90 10.15
C ILE A 317 -5.87 -13.85 11.21
N GLU A 318 -5.86 -15.16 10.96
CA GLU A 318 -5.34 -16.16 11.87
C GLU A 318 -3.85 -15.92 12.16
N TYR A 319 -3.04 -15.68 11.12
CA TYR A 319 -1.63 -15.29 11.27
C TYR A 319 -1.45 -14.02 12.11
N ALA A 320 -2.25 -12.99 11.86
CA ALA A 320 -2.18 -11.72 12.60
C ALA A 320 -2.51 -11.92 14.08
N ILE A 321 -3.51 -12.75 14.41
CA ILE A 321 -3.85 -13.08 15.79
C ILE A 321 -2.70 -13.83 16.47
N GLU A 322 -2.19 -14.89 15.84
CA GLU A 322 -1.09 -15.73 16.36
C GLU A 322 0.18 -14.90 16.64
N ASN A 323 0.47 -13.90 15.76
CA ASN A 323 1.64 -13.07 15.88
C ASN A 323 1.37 -11.71 16.57
N ARG A 324 0.19 -11.52 17.15
CA ARG A 324 -0.22 -10.30 17.87
C ARG A 324 -0.09 -9.03 17.03
N LEU A 325 -0.32 -9.14 15.73
CA LEU A 325 -0.37 -7.97 14.87
C LEU A 325 -1.69 -7.23 15.09
N SER A 326 -1.64 -5.91 15.00
CA SER A 326 -2.79 -5.04 15.29
C SER A 326 -3.81 -5.01 14.15
N ARG A 327 -3.39 -5.30 12.90
CA ARG A 327 -4.27 -5.21 11.73
C ARG A 327 -3.81 -6.06 10.56
N VAL A 328 -4.77 -6.28 9.63
CA VAL A 328 -4.53 -6.84 8.30
C VAL A 328 -5.08 -5.87 7.26
N GLU A 329 -4.25 -5.50 6.29
CA GLU A 329 -4.61 -4.70 5.13
C GLU A 329 -4.64 -5.60 3.89
N ALA A 330 -5.82 -5.80 3.29
CA ALA A 330 -6.02 -6.78 2.23
C ALA A 330 -6.17 -6.15 0.83
N GLY A 331 -5.46 -5.04 0.57
CA GLY A 331 -5.47 -4.34 -0.71
C GLY A 331 -6.68 -3.42 -0.93
N ALA A 332 -6.71 -2.73 -2.09
CA ALA A 332 -7.56 -1.56 -2.33
C ALA A 332 -9.04 -1.85 -2.60
N GLN A 333 -9.43 -3.03 -3.09
CA GLN A 333 -10.79 -3.29 -3.61
C GLN A 333 -11.47 -4.49 -2.94
N GLY A 334 -12.81 -4.49 -2.95
CA GLY A 334 -13.62 -5.66 -2.68
C GLY A 334 -14.57 -5.53 -1.48
N ASP A 335 -15.84 -5.22 -1.75
CA ASP A 335 -16.93 -5.10 -0.76
C ASP A 335 -17.18 -6.40 0.02
N HIS A 336 -16.83 -7.54 -0.59
CA HIS A 336 -16.92 -8.85 0.07
C HIS A 336 -16.03 -8.96 1.33
N LYS A 337 -15.06 -8.07 1.52
CA LYS A 337 -14.21 -7.98 2.71
C LYS A 337 -15.02 -7.60 3.95
N LEU A 338 -16.00 -6.71 3.81
CA LEU A 338 -16.87 -6.27 4.90
C LEU A 338 -17.52 -7.47 5.62
N ALA A 339 -18.07 -8.41 4.85
CA ALA A 339 -18.69 -9.60 5.41
C ALA A 339 -17.72 -10.50 6.21
N ARG A 340 -16.41 -10.29 6.09
CA ARG A 340 -15.32 -11.08 6.71
C ARG A 340 -14.57 -10.33 7.80
N GLY A 341 -15.14 -9.21 8.28
CA GLY A 341 -14.60 -8.46 9.41
C GLY A 341 -13.62 -7.33 9.05
N TYR A 342 -13.42 -7.06 7.76
CA TYR A 342 -12.65 -5.91 7.33
C TYR A 342 -13.56 -4.69 7.26
N LEU A 343 -13.31 -3.70 8.08
CA LEU A 343 -14.12 -2.48 8.15
C LEU A 343 -13.53 -1.38 7.25
N PRO A 344 -14.35 -0.41 6.81
CA PRO A 344 -13.89 0.74 6.07
C PRO A 344 -12.81 1.52 6.86
N SER A 345 -11.77 1.93 6.17
CA SER A 345 -10.68 2.73 6.70
C SER A 345 -10.32 3.84 5.70
N HIS A 346 -10.17 5.07 6.18
CA HIS A 346 -9.76 6.19 5.34
C HIS A 346 -8.37 5.99 4.77
N THR A 347 -8.20 6.37 3.52
CA THR A 347 -6.90 6.59 2.89
C THR A 347 -6.82 8.01 2.38
N TYR A 348 -5.63 8.59 2.41
CA TYR A 348 -5.41 9.99 2.15
C TYR A 348 -4.45 10.20 0.98
N SER A 349 -4.70 11.24 0.21
CA SER A 349 -3.78 11.70 -0.81
C SER A 349 -3.81 13.22 -0.94
N LEU A 350 -2.71 13.77 -1.43
CA LEU A 350 -2.49 15.18 -1.63
C LEU A 350 -2.15 15.42 -3.10
N HIS A 351 -2.71 16.46 -3.68
CA HIS A 351 -2.58 16.76 -5.11
C HIS A 351 -2.24 18.24 -5.31
N TRP A 352 -1.16 18.51 -6.01
CA TRP A 352 -0.83 19.83 -6.46
C TRP A 352 -0.90 19.87 -7.99
N ILE A 353 -1.53 20.90 -8.54
CA ILE A 353 -1.77 21.05 -9.98
C ILE A 353 -1.18 22.39 -10.39
N ASN A 354 -0.32 22.40 -11.41
CA ASN A 354 0.42 23.56 -11.85
C ASN A 354 -0.49 24.63 -12.50
N ASP A 355 -1.46 24.20 -13.29
CA ASP A 355 -2.45 25.10 -13.88
C ASP A 355 -3.49 25.54 -12.83
N SER A 356 -3.57 26.85 -12.58
CA SER A 356 -4.43 27.41 -11.53
C SER A 356 -5.93 27.28 -11.83
N GLY A 357 -6.32 27.31 -13.11
CA GLY A 357 -7.72 27.13 -13.52
C GLY A 357 -8.16 25.70 -13.33
N PHE A 358 -7.34 24.76 -13.78
CA PHE A 358 -7.60 23.33 -13.61
C PHE A 358 -7.55 22.92 -12.13
N SER A 359 -6.62 23.50 -11.35
CA SER A 359 -6.53 23.28 -9.90
C SER A 359 -7.84 23.64 -9.18
N LYS A 360 -8.47 24.78 -9.53
CA LYS A 360 -9.76 25.20 -8.98
C LYS A 360 -10.89 24.22 -9.31
N ALA A 361 -10.93 23.74 -10.56
CA ALA A 361 -11.94 22.78 -11.00
C ALA A 361 -11.81 21.44 -10.25
N VAL A 362 -10.57 20.95 -10.08
CA VAL A 362 -10.30 19.72 -9.32
C VAL A 362 -10.62 19.93 -7.83
N ALA A 363 -10.35 21.10 -7.24
CA ALA A 363 -10.68 21.39 -5.85
C ALA A 363 -12.19 21.25 -5.58
N GLN A 364 -13.04 21.83 -6.45
CA GLN A 364 -14.50 21.70 -6.35
C GLN A 364 -14.96 20.25 -6.44
N TYR A 365 -14.45 19.50 -7.41
CA TYR A 365 -14.74 18.07 -7.54
C TYR A 365 -14.36 17.29 -6.28
N LEU A 366 -13.17 17.54 -5.71
CA LEU A 366 -12.68 16.86 -4.52
C LEU A 366 -13.51 17.18 -3.27
N ASP A 367 -14.10 18.36 -3.16
CA ASP A 367 -14.99 18.70 -2.05
C ASP A 367 -16.27 17.85 -2.07
N GLU A 368 -16.85 17.62 -3.25
CA GLU A 368 -18.01 16.74 -3.43
C GLU A 368 -17.65 15.28 -3.20
N GLU A 369 -16.53 14.81 -3.77
CA GLU A 369 -16.04 13.44 -3.61
C GLU A 369 -15.81 13.10 -2.13
N ARG A 370 -15.14 13.97 -1.35
CA ARG A 370 -14.90 13.73 0.08
C ARG A 370 -16.18 13.58 0.88
N ARG A 371 -17.21 14.40 0.59
CA ARG A 371 -18.53 14.27 1.24
C ARG A 371 -19.21 12.95 0.88
N ALA A 372 -19.08 12.52 -0.36
CA ALA A 372 -19.66 11.24 -0.82
C ALA A 372 -18.97 10.06 -0.14
N VAL A 373 -17.62 10.03 -0.13
CA VAL A 373 -16.83 8.99 0.56
C VAL A 373 -17.14 8.94 2.06
N GLY A 374 -17.28 10.10 2.72
CA GLY A 374 -17.63 10.13 4.14
C GLY A 374 -18.98 9.43 4.42
N ARG A 375 -20.03 9.78 3.66
CA ARG A 375 -21.35 9.15 3.79
C ARG A 375 -21.33 7.65 3.48
N GLU A 376 -20.59 7.25 2.43
CA GLU A 376 -20.45 5.84 2.09
C GLU A 376 -19.79 5.04 3.21
N MET A 377 -18.74 5.56 3.81
CA MET A 377 -18.04 4.91 4.91
C MET A 377 -18.91 4.78 6.17
N GLU A 378 -19.70 5.79 6.50
CA GLU A 378 -20.69 5.73 7.59
C GLU A 378 -21.67 4.58 7.35
N ILE A 379 -22.32 4.55 6.18
CA ILE A 379 -23.24 3.49 5.78
C ILE A 379 -22.59 2.10 5.87
N LEU A 380 -21.40 1.94 5.27
CA LEU A 380 -20.69 0.65 5.28
C LEU A 380 -20.29 0.20 6.69
N SER A 381 -19.98 1.13 7.59
CA SER A 381 -19.66 0.82 8.98
C SER A 381 -20.85 0.22 9.72
N ASP A 382 -22.08 0.72 9.47
CA ASP A 382 -23.30 0.20 10.06
C ASP A 382 -23.66 -1.22 9.56
N TYR A 383 -23.19 -1.58 8.36
CA TYR A 383 -23.37 -2.94 7.80
C TYR A 383 -22.25 -3.92 8.21
N GLY A 384 -21.39 -3.55 9.16
CA GLY A 384 -20.34 -4.41 9.69
C GLY A 384 -20.84 -5.79 10.15
N PRO A 385 -19.97 -6.80 10.19
CA PRO A 385 -20.39 -8.17 10.54
C PRO A 385 -20.44 -8.42 12.05
N PHE A 386 -19.97 -7.46 12.86
CA PHE A 386 -19.86 -7.59 14.30
C PHE A 386 -21.22 -7.50 15.00
N LYS A 387 -21.29 -7.96 16.25
CA LYS A 387 -22.49 -7.82 17.08
C LYS A 387 -22.67 -6.35 17.42
N ASP A 388 -23.93 -5.87 17.39
CA ASP A 388 -24.29 -4.58 17.99
C ASP A 388 -24.29 -4.72 19.51
N LEU A 389 -23.29 -4.19 20.17
CA LEU A 389 -23.21 -4.18 21.63
C LEU A 389 -24.42 -3.48 22.26
N ASN A 390 -25.05 -2.53 21.55
CA ASN A 390 -26.24 -1.79 22.02
C ASN A 390 -27.57 -2.60 21.96
N LEU A 391 -27.60 -3.73 21.26
CA LEU A 391 -28.79 -4.60 21.18
C LEU A 391 -28.81 -5.72 22.23
N GLU A 392 -27.66 -6.09 22.80
CA GLU A 392 -27.58 -7.12 23.86
C GLU A 392 -27.93 -6.53 25.25
N GLU A 393 -27.78 -5.23 25.49
CA GLU A 393 -28.21 -4.54 26.72
C GLU A 393 -29.74 -4.23 26.76
N ARG A 394 -30.45 -4.46 25.65
CA ARG A 394 -31.91 -4.23 25.54
C ARG A 394 -32.75 -5.52 25.58
N LYS A 395 -32.15 -6.66 25.88
CA LYS A 395 -32.81 -7.94 26.14
C LYS A 395 -32.55 -8.39 27.57
#